data_d09318a6edf9332f70730730f030b788
#
_entry.id   d09318a6edf9332f70730730f030b788
#
_cell.length_a   1.000
_cell.length_b   1.000
_cell.length_c   1.000
_cell.angle_alpha   90.00
_cell.angle_beta   90.00
_cell.angle_gamma   90.00
#
_symmetry.space_group_name_H-M   'P 1'
#
loop_
_entity.id
_entity.type
_entity.pdbx_description
1 polymer ?
#
loop_
_entity_poly.entity_id
_entity_poly.type
_entity_poly.pdbx_seq_one_letter_code
_entity_poly.pdbx_strand_id
1 'polypeptide(L)'
;AVVTGANKGIGLEICRQLLSQSITVVLTARDEKRGLEAVEKLKKGSDAVSDRIIFHQLQVTDLASIASLAEFIKSQFGKLDILTEGANMNWFDLLSQTYDLASECVETNYYGAKRTTEALLPLLQLSDSPRIVNVSSSMGKLKYIPSEWAKGIFKDAENLTEEKIDEVLDVFLKDFKEGSLEAKGWPLHSSAYIVSKAAMNAYTRFLANKYPGFRINCVCPGYVKTDINYNKGFLTVEEGAESLVRLALLPDDGPSGMFFFRHDVASFEDE
;
A
#
# COMPACT_ATOMS: atom_id res chain seq x y z
N ALA A 1 -12.73 -6.30 -6.31
CA ALA A 1 -11.56 -5.59 -5.80
C ALA A 1 -11.73 -5.20 -4.33
N VAL A 2 -10.65 -5.20 -3.57
CA VAL A 2 -10.56 -4.59 -2.23
C VAL A 2 -9.63 -3.39 -2.32
N VAL A 3 -10.03 -2.24 -1.74
CA VAL A 3 -9.22 -1.03 -1.68
C VAL A 3 -9.10 -0.58 -0.21
N THR A 4 -7.88 -0.58 0.34
CA THR A 4 -7.64 -0.18 1.72
C THR A 4 -7.53 1.34 1.86
N GLY A 5 -7.98 1.90 3.01
CA GLY A 5 -7.90 3.34 3.27
C GLY A 5 -8.70 4.21 2.29
N ALA A 6 -9.85 3.73 1.82
CA ALA A 6 -10.55 4.27 0.66
C ALA A 6 -11.70 5.25 0.96
N ASN A 7 -11.81 5.76 2.19
CA ASN A 7 -12.88 6.72 2.54
C ASN A 7 -12.65 8.14 2.02
N LYS A 8 -11.45 8.45 1.49
CA LYS A 8 -11.09 9.75 0.92
C LYS A 8 -9.86 9.69 0.01
N GLY A 9 -9.54 10.81 -0.63
CA GLY A 9 -8.30 10.99 -1.41
C GLY A 9 -8.14 9.97 -2.53
N ILE A 10 -6.91 9.51 -2.73
CA ILE A 10 -6.54 8.57 -3.81
C ILE A 10 -7.35 7.27 -3.71
N GLY A 11 -7.50 6.71 -2.49
CA GLY A 11 -8.24 5.45 -2.30
C GLY A 11 -9.71 5.53 -2.73
N LEU A 12 -10.39 6.63 -2.40
CA LEU A 12 -11.77 6.86 -2.83
C LEU A 12 -11.87 6.99 -4.36
N GLU A 13 -10.91 7.66 -4.95
CA GLU A 13 -10.87 7.85 -6.40
C GLU A 13 -10.53 6.54 -7.14
N ILE A 14 -9.66 5.68 -6.59
CA ILE A 14 -9.45 4.32 -7.09
C ILE A 14 -10.77 3.55 -7.13
N CYS A 15 -11.55 3.60 -6.04
CA CYS A 15 -12.87 2.97 -6.01
C CYS A 15 -13.76 3.49 -7.15
N ARG A 16 -13.83 4.82 -7.35
CA ARG A 16 -14.64 5.44 -8.40
C ARG A 16 -14.20 4.96 -9.80
N GLN A 17 -12.90 4.94 -10.08
CA GLN A 17 -12.37 4.53 -11.38
C GLN A 17 -12.58 3.03 -11.63
N LEU A 18 -12.38 2.15 -10.63
CA LEU A 18 -12.67 0.71 -10.76
C LEU A 18 -14.16 0.44 -10.99
N LEU A 19 -15.04 1.15 -10.30
CA LEU A 19 -16.48 1.06 -10.50
C LEU A 19 -16.90 1.47 -11.93
N SER A 20 -16.24 2.49 -12.52
CA SER A 20 -16.48 2.89 -13.92
C SER A 20 -16.08 1.80 -14.94
N GLN A 21 -15.17 0.91 -14.55
CA GLN A 21 -14.77 -0.27 -15.33
C GLN A 21 -15.65 -1.51 -15.03
N SER A 22 -16.81 -1.31 -14.40
CA SER A 22 -17.74 -2.37 -14.03
C SER A 22 -17.21 -3.39 -13.01
N ILE A 23 -16.21 -3.04 -12.24
CA ILE A 23 -15.63 -3.90 -11.19
C ILE A 23 -16.42 -3.70 -9.88
N THR A 24 -16.74 -4.79 -9.20
CA THR A 24 -17.28 -4.75 -7.84
C THR A 24 -16.16 -4.39 -6.86
N VAL A 25 -16.40 -3.38 -6.02
CA VAL A 25 -15.41 -2.80 -5.10
C VAL A 25 -15.87 -2.93 -3.66
N VAL A 26 -15.04 -3.50 -2.82
CA VAL A 26 -15.13 -3.41 -1.36
C VAL A 26 -14.25 -2.26 -0.91
N LEU A 27 -14.89 -1.14 -0.61
CA LEU A 27 -14.27 0.04 -0.03
C LEU A 27 -14.03 -0.21 1.45
N THR A 28 -12.79 -0.06 1.91
CA THR A 28 -12.49 -0.26 3.33
C THR A 28 -11.95 1.01 3.98
N ALA A 29 -12.28 1.20 5.25
CA ALA A 29 -11.79 2.29 6.08
C ALA A 29 -11.87 1.91 7.56
N ARG A 30 -11.00 2.49 8.41
CA ARG A 30 -11.02 2.26 9.85
C ARG A 30 -12.25 2.85 10.56
N ASP A 31 -12.74 3.97 10.06
CA ASP A 31 -13.91 4.69 10.58
C ASP A 31 -15.14 4.30 9.76
N GLU A 32 -16.08 3.60 10.38
CA GLU A 32 -17.29 3.08 9.74
C GLU A 32 -18.15 4.20 9.16
N LYS A 33 -18.38 5.26 9.93
CA LYS A 33 -19.23 6.37 9.51
C LYS A 33 -18.69 7.04 8.24
N ARG A 34 -17.38 7.37 8.24
CA ARG A 34 -16.72 7.97 7.07
C ARG A 34 -16.67 7.02 5.88
N GLY A 35 -16.57 5.72 6.13
CA GLY A 35 -16.62 4.71 5.07
C GLY A 35 -18.00 4.65 4.41
N LEU A 36 -19.06 4.62 5.20
CA LEU A 36 -20.44 4.64 4.69
C LEU A 36 -20.76 5.95 3.95
N GLU A 37 -20.34 7.10 4.47
CA GLU A 37 -20.48 8.41 3.78
C GLU A 37 -19.76 8.40 2.41
N ALA A 38 -18.59 7.76 2.32
CA ALA A 38 -17.84 7.63 1.08
C ALA A 38 -18.58 6.76 0.05
N VAL A 39 -19.18 5.64 0.49
CA VAL A 39 -20.03 4.80 -0.37
C VAL A 39 -21.23 5.57 -0.90
N GLU A 40 -21.95 6.28 -0.03
CA GLU A 40 -23.10 7.09 -0.46
C GLU A 40 -22.70 8.21 -1.45
N LYS A 41 -21.50 8.78 -1.28
CA LYS A 41 -20.96 9.76 -2.25
C LYS A 41 -20.73 9.12 -3.63
N LEU A 42 -20.23 7.90 -3.68
CA LEU A 42 -20.00 7.18 -4.94
C LEU A 42 -21.29 6.75 -5.61
N LYS A 43 -22.29 6.31 -4.83
CA LYS A 43 -23.62 5.92 -5.35
C LYS A 43 -24.38 7.08 -5.99
N LYS A 44 -24.29 8.28 -5.46
CA LYS A 44 -24.96 9.49 -6.01
C LYS A 44 -24.55 9.82 -7.45
N GLY A 45 -23.46 9.25 -7.94
CA GLY A 45 -22.97 9.51 -9.30
C GLY A 45 -23.63 8.64 -10.40
N SER A 46 -24.25 7.49 -10.06
CA SER A 46 -24.89 6.58 -11.03
C SER A 46 -25.59 5.41 -10.32
N ASP A 47 -26.84 5.14 -10.70
CA ASP A 47 -27.62 3.98 -10.21
C ASP A 47 -26.92 2.64 -10.53
N ALA A 48 -26.19 2.56 -11.64
CA ALA A 48 -25.43 1.38 -12.05
C ALA A 48 -24.27 1.00 -11.11
N VAL A 49 -23.89 1.88 -10.19
CA VAL A 49 -22.81 1.70 -9.21
C VAL A 49 -23.35 1.12 -7.89
N SER A 50 -24.65 1.31 -7.59
CA SER A 50 -25.24 0.96 -6.28
C SER A 50 -24.97 -0.48 -5.84
N ASP A 51 -25.08 -1.43 -6.76
CA ASP A 51 -24.95 -2.86 -6.45
C ASP A 51 -23.50 -3.38 -6.48
N ARG A 52 -22.56 -2.52 -6.90
CA ARG A 52 -21.14 -2.89 -7.07
C ARG A 52 -20.20 -2.24 -6.07
N ILE A 53 -20.70 -1.40 -5.18
CA ILE A 53 -19.91 -0.79 -4.10
C ILE A 53 -20.40 -1.28 -2.74
N ILE A 54 -19.51 -1.84 -1.95
CA ILE A 54 -19.80 -2.37 -0.63
C ILE A 54 -18.77 -1.78 0.34
N PHE A 55 -19.21 -1.45 1.55
CA PHE A 55 -18.32 -1.03 2.63
C PHE A 55 -18.01 -2.21 3.55
N HIS A 56 -16.75 -2.31 3.97
CA HIS A 56 -16.33 -3.13 5.09
C HIS A 56 -15.34 -2.36 5.97
N GLN A 57 -15.54 -2.36 7.29
CA GLN A 57 -14.62 -1.72 8.20
C GLN A 57 -13.28 -2.48 8.21
N LEU A 58 -12.15 -1.74 8.13
CA LEU A 58 -10.81 -2.31 8.21
C LEU A 58 -9.87 -1.39 8.97
N GLN A 59 -9.34 -1.90 10.08
CA GLN A 59 -8.17 -1.35 10.76
C GLN A 59 -6.98 -2.28 10.45
N VAL A 60 -6.07 -1.83 9.58
CA VAL A 60 -4.95 -2.66 9.08
C VAL A 60 -3.93 -3.05 10.17
N THR A 61 -3.96 -2.41 11.34
CA THR A 61 -3.14 -2.75 12.49
C THR A 61 -3.85 -3.68 13.48
N ASP A 62 -5.09 -4.09 13.20
CA ASP A 62 -5.88 -5.00 14.03
C ASP A 62 -6.14 -6.33 13.30
N LEU A 63 -5.54 -7.40 13.82
CA LEU A 63 -5.64 -8.75 13.25
C LEU A 63 -7.08 -9.26 13.19
N ALA A 64 -7.91 -8.93 14.17
CA ALA A 64 -9.32 -9.34 14.19
C ALA A 64 -10.11 -8.63 13.07
N SER A 65 -9.83 -7.35 12.84
CA SER A 65 -10.41 -6.58 11.74
C SER A 65 -10.00 -7.13 10.38
N ILE A 66 -8.73 -7.51 10.21
CA ILE A 66 -8.22 -8.14 8.98
C ILE A 66 -8.88 -9.50 8.74
N ALA A 67 -8.96 -10.34 9.77
CA ALA A 67 -9.62 -11.65 9.68
C ALA A 67 -11.11 -11.51 9.31
N SER A 68 -11.80 -10.52 9.88
CA SER A 68 -13.19 -10.20 9.54
C SER A 68 -13.35 -9.86 8.07
N LEU A 69 -12.46 -9.05 7.51
CA LEU A 69 -12.47 -8.73 6.07
C LEU A 69 -12.26 -9.99 5.22
N ALA A 70 -11.30 -10.83 5.57
CA ALA A 70 -11.02 -12.06 4.81
C ALA A 70 -12.24 -12.99 4.80
N GLU A 71 -12.89 -13.21 5.94
CA GLU A 71 -14.11 -14.03 6.03
C GLU A 71 -15.28 -13.40 5.27
N PHE A 72 -15.42 -12.06 5.32
CA PHE A 72 -16.42 -11.33 4.53
C PHE A 72 -16.21 -11.57 3.03
N ILE A 73 -14.99 -11.39 2.49
CA ILE A 73 -14.70 -11.62 1.08
C ILE A 73 -14.95 -13.07 0.69
N LYS A 74 -14.54 -14.01 1.53
CA LYS A 74 -14.77 -15.44 1.32
C LYS A 74 -16.26 -15.78 1.23
N SER A 75 -17.05 -15.28 2.18
CA SER A 75 -18.49 -15.59 2.25
C SER A 75 -19.30 -14.92 1.14
N GLN A 76 -18.94 -13.71 0.73
CA GLN A 76 -19.70 -12.94 -0.28
C GLN A 76 -19.29 -13.25 -1.71
N PHE A 77 -18.00 -13.54 -1.96
CA PHE A 77 -17.46 -13.62 -3.32
C PHE A 77 -16.71 -14.92 -3.60
N GLY A 78 -16.26 -15.64 -2.58
CA GLY A 78 -15.47 -16.88 -2.70
C GLY A 78 -14.04 -16.67 -3.19
N LYS A 79 -13.72 -15.56 -3.85
CA LYS A 79 -12.38 -15.21 -4.36
C LYS A 79 -12.13 -13.70 -4.32
N LEU A 80 -10.88 -13.30 -4.52
CA LEU A 80 -10.48 -11.90 -4.68
C LEU A 80 -9.57 -11.78 -5.91
N ASP A 81 -9.86 -10.82 -6.80
CA ASP A 81 -9.05 -10.62 -8.01
C ASP A 81 -8.04 -9.47 -7.84
N ILE A 82 -8.41 -8.40 -7.13
CA ILE A 82 -7.60 -7.18 -7.03
C ILE A 82 -7.54 -6.73 -5.56
N LEU A 83 -6.32 -6.56 -5.06
CA LEU A 83 -6.04 -5.90 -3.78
C LEU A 83 -5.21 -4.63 -4.04
N THR A 84 -5.70 -3.48 -3.58
CA THR A 84 -4.96 -2.22 -3.58
C THR A 84 -4.72 -1.76 -2.15
N GLU A 85 -3.44 -1.73 -1.76
CA GLU A 85 -3.00 -1.34 -0.42
C GLU A 85 -2.62 0.13 -0.38
N GLY A 86 -3.38 0.92 0.38
CA GLY A 86 -3.14 2.34 0.61
C GLY A 86 -2.68 2.64 2.04
N ALA A 87 -1.66 3.48 2.20
CA ALA A 87 -1.22 3.97 3.50
C ALA A 87 -1.91 5.29 3.85
N ASN A 88 -2.31 5.45 5.09
CA ASN A 88 -3.11 6.58 5.57
C ASN A 88 -2.48 7.27 6.79
N MET A 89 -1.20 7.70 6.69
CA MET A 89 -0.58 8.54 7.71
C MET A 89 -0.62 10.01 7.35
N ASN A 90 -0.78 10.86 8.38
CA ASN A 90 -0.77 12.30 8.22
C ASN A 90 0.69 12.80 8.03
N TRP A 91 0.91 13.74 7.10
CA TRP A 91 2.23 14.26 6.79
C TRP A 91 2.95 14.91 8.00
N PHE A 92 2.21 15.53 8.92
CA PHE A 92 2.81 16.08 10.15
C PHE A 92 3.32 15.02 11.09
N ASP A 93 2.61 13.90 11.19
CA ASP A 93 3.04 12.76 12.01
C ASP A 93 4.34 12.18 11.45
N LEU A 94 4.52 12.24 10.11
CA LEU A 94 5.76 11.83 9.45
C LEU A 94 6.94 12.78 9.67
N LEU A 95 6.66 14.07 9.93
CA LEU A 95 7.70 15.07 10.23
C LEU A 95 8.07 15.12 11.72
N SER A 96 7.15 14.72 12.60
CA SER A 96 7.33 14.68 14.04
C SER A 96 7.95 13.35 14.44
N GLN A 97 9.26 13.24 14.41
CA GLN A 97 9.98 12.00 14.62
C GLN A 97 10.06 11.58 16.10
N THR A 98 8.95 11.16 16.70
CA THR A 98 8.94 10.43 17.97
C THR A 98 8.95 8.91 17.71
N TYR A 99 9.41 8.13 18.69
CA TYR A 99 9.42 6.67 18.58
C TYR A 99 8.00 6.09 18.33
N ASP A 100 7.00 6.61 19.03
CA ASP A 100 5.61 6.12 18.91
C ASP A 100 5.07 6.36 17.49
N LEU A 101 5.30 7.54 16.92
CA LEU A 101 4.93 7.87 15.54
C LEU A 101 5.72 7.05 14.51
N ALA A 102 7.01 6.79 14.79
CA ALA A 102 7.83 5.95 13.93
C ALA A 102 7.33 4.50 13.91
N SER A 103 7.00 3.96 15.08
CA SER A 103 6.41 2.63 15.24
C SER A 103 5.04 2.54 14.54
N GLU A 104 4.15 3.52 14.75
CA GLU A 104 2.85 3.58 14.08
C GLU A 104 3.00 3.65 12.55
N CYS A 105 4.00 4.39 12.06
CA CYS A 105 4.30 4.49 10.63
C CYS A 105 4.68 3.14 10.03
N VAL A 106 5.59 2.42 10.68
CA VAL A 106 6.02 1.08 10.25
C VAL A 106 4.86 0.09 10.33
N GLU A 107 4.12 0.10 11.45
CA GLU A 107 2.94 -0.76 11.65
C GLU A 107 1.86 -0.53 10.59
N THR A 108 1.58 0.71 10.23
CA THR A 108 0.54 1.02 9.24
C THR A 108 1.01 0.78 7.82
N ASN A 109 2.20 1.28 7.44
CA ASN A 109 2.65 1.29 6.05
C ASN A 109 3.17 -0.06 5.57
N TYR A 110 3.77 -0.84 6.47
CA TYR A 110 4.37 -2.12 6.10
C TYR A 110 3.61 -3.29 6.73
N TYR A 111 3.57 -3.42 8.06
CA TYR A 111 2.93 -4.57 8.69
C TYR A 111 1.43 -4.65 8.43
N GLY A 112 0.74 -3.52 8.35
CA GLY A 112 -0.68 -3.48 8.02
C GLY A 112 -0.96 -4.03 6.63
N ALA A 113 -0.21 -3.59 5.62
CA ALA A 113 -0.33 -4.09 4.27
C ALA A 113 0.12 -5.56 4.14
N LYS A 114 1.24 -5.94 4.80
CA LYS A 114 1.72 -7.33 4.84
C LYS A 114 0.64 -8.26 5.38
N ARG A 115 0.12 -7.99 6.59
CA ARG A 115 -0.89 -8.83 7.26
C ARG A 115 -2.21 -8.89 6.48
N THR A 116 -2.63 -7.76 5.88
CA THR A 116 -3.84 -7.72 5.04
C THR A 116 -3.64 -8.57 3.79
N THR A 117 -2.49 -8.44 3.13
CA THR A 117 -2.13 -9.28 1.97
C THR A 117 -2.11 -10.75 2.34
N GLU A 118 -1.42 -11.14 3.43
CA GLU A 118 -1.33 -12.53 3.90
C GLU A 118 -2.71 -13.14 4.18
N ALA A 119 -3.60 -12.40 4.83
CA ALA A 119 -4.95 -12.86 5.14
C ALA A 119 -5.83 -13.04 3.89
N LEU A 120 -5.62 -12.20 2.86
CA LEU A 120 -6.39 -12.25 1.61
C LEU A 120 -5.73 -13.12 0.54
N LEU A 121 -4.48 -13.53 0.73
CA LEU A 121 -3.72 -14.34 -0.22
C LEU A 121 -4.41 -15.65 -0.63
N PRO A 122 -5.01 -16.44 0.29
CA PRO A 122 -5.75 -17.65 -0.10
C PRO A 122 -6.91 -17.37 -1.07
N LEU A 123 -7.53 -16.18 -0.98
CA LEU A 123 -8.63 -15.78 -1.85
C LEU A 123 -8.12 -15.22 -3.19
N LEU A 124 -6.97 -14.54 -3.18
CA LEU A 124 -6.28 -14.11 -4.39
C LEU A 124 -5.80 -15.31 -5.23
N GLN A 125 -5.35 -16.39 -4.57
CA GLN A 125 -4.94 -17.64 -5.25
C GLN A 125 -6.09 -18.37 -5.97
N LEU A 126 -7.34 -18.06 -5.63
CA LEU A 126 -8.53 -18.59 -6.32
C LEU A 126 -8.94 -17.76 -7.54
N SER A 127 -8.27 -16.63 -7.77
CA SER A 127 -8.48 -15.80 -8.96
C SER A 127 -7.71 -16.36 -10.15
N ASP A 128 -8.32 -16.28 -11.32
CA ASP A 128 -7.64 -16.60 -12.58
C ASP A 128 -6.62 -15.50 -12.97
N SER A 129 -6.74 -14.32 -12.38
CA SER A 129 -5.98 -13.10 -12.76
C SER A 129 -5.74 -12.20 -11.54
N PRO A 130 -4.94 -12.67 -10.54
CA PRO A 130 -4.75 -11.94 -9.29
C PRO A 130 -3.79 -10.76 -9.43
N ARG A 131 -4.16 -9.61 -8.82
CA ARG A 131 -3.37 -8.38 -8.80
C ARG A 131 -3.24 -7.83 -7.38
N ILE A 132 -2.03 -7.38 -7.07
CA ILE A 132 -1.74 -6.62 -5.85
C ILE A 132 -1.04 -5.33 -6.26
N VAL A 133 -1.58 -4.20 -5.83
CA VAL A 133 -1.00 -2.86 -6.08
C VAL A 133 -0.72 -2.18 -4.76
N ASN A 134 0.55 -1.99 -4.44
CA ASN A 134 1.01 -1.34 -3.22
C ASN A 134 1.27 0.15 -3.46
N VAL A 135 0.61 1.02 -2.71
CA VAL A 135 0.89 2.46 -2.74
C VAL A 135 2.22 2.74 -2.04
N SER A 136 3.23 3.03 -2.83
CA SER A 136 4.56 3.36 -2.36
C SER A 136 4.88 4.85 -2.53
N SER A 137 6.16 5.17 -2.50
CA SER A 137 6.69 6.51 -2.67
C SER A 137 8.07 6.46 -3.30
N SER A 138 8.42 7.50 -4.06
CA SER A 138 9.79 7.72 -4.50
C SER A 138 10.77 7.86 -3.33
N MET A 139 10.29 8.26 -2.14
CA MET A 139 11.10 8.28 -0.92
C MET A 139 11.48 6.88 -0.43
N GLY A 140 10.80 5.82 -0.86
CA GLY A 140 11.17 4.42 -0.57
C GLY A 140 12.27 3.86 -1.47
N LYS A 141 12.92 4.67 -2.31
CA LYS A 141 14.06 4.23 -3.12
C LYS A 141 15.31 4.04 -2.27
N LEU A 142 16.15 3.08 -2.63
CA LEU A 142 17.31 2.69 -1.83
C LEU A 142 18.37 3.78 -1.70
N LYS A 143 18.42 4.75 -2.61
CA LYS A 143 19.28 5.93 -2.49
C LYS A 143 19.04 6.76 -1.22
N TYR A 144 17.83 6.66 -0.64
CA TYR A 144 17.49 7.35 0.61
C TYR A 144 17.78 6.52 1.86
N ILE A 145 18.34 5.32 1.71
CA ILE A 145 18.79 4.47 2.81
C ILE A 145 20.32 4.50 2.86
N PRO A 146 20.94 5.33 3.72
CA PRO A 146 22.41 5.41 3.83
C PRO A 146 23.03 4.14 4.40
N SER A 147 22.29 3.37 5.24
CA SER A 147 22.75 2.11 5.82
C SER A 147 23.06 1.08 4.73
N GLU A 148 24.34 0.81 4.48
CA GLU A 148 24.77 -0.18 3.47
C GLU A 148 24.28 -1.59 3.82
N TRP A 149 24.16 -1.93 5.11
CA TRP A 149 23.59 -3.20 5.54
C TRP A 149 22.11 -3.33 5.15
N ALA A 150 21.27 -2.35 5.51
CA ALA A 150 19.84 -2.36 5.18
C ALA A 150 19.61 -2.29 3.66
N LYS A 151 20.40 -1.43 2.97
CA LYS A 151 20.38 -1.32 1.52
C LYS A 151 20.73 -2.64 0.84
N GLY A 152 21.78 -3.33 1.33
CA GLY A 152 22.20 -4.64 0.82
C GLY A 152 21.11 -5.69 0.93
N ILE A 153 20.40 -5.74 2.07
CA ILE A 153 19.25 -6.64 2.26
C ILE A 153 18.12 -6.32 1.27
N PHE A 154 17.69 -5.06 1.21
CA PHE A 154 16.59 -4.67 0.32
C PHE A 154 16.93 -4.78 -1.16
N LYS A 155 18.21 -4.71 -1.54
CA LYS A 155 18.67 -4.85 -2.92
C LYS A 155 18.69 -6.29 -3.41
N ASP A 156 18.99 -7.24 -2.55
CA ASP A 156 19.15 -8.67 -2.87
C ASP A 156 17.80 -9.37 -3.11
N ALA A 157 17.18 -9.10 -4.26
CA ALA A 157 15.85 -9.64 -4.58
C ALA A 157 15.82 -11.16 -4.66
N GLU A 158 16.93 -11.83 -4.97
CA GLU A 158 17.00 -13.29 -5.13
C GLU A 158 16.96 -14.01 -3.77
N ASN A 159 17.61 -13.43 -2.75
CA ASN A 159 17.69 -14.02 -1.42
C ASN A 159 16.82 -13.27 -0.39
N LEU A 160 15.95 -12.37 -0.83
CA LEU A 160 15.06 -11.62 0.04
C LEU A 160 13.98 -12.54 0.63
N THR A 161 13.78 -12.45 1.94
CA THR A 161 12.71 -13.13 2.68
C THR A 161 11.93 -12.14 3.53
N GLU A 162 10.75 -12.52 3.98
CA GLU A 162 9.94 -11.71 4.89
C GLU A 162 10.69 -11.42 6.19
N GLU A 163 11.36 -12.43 6.75
CA GLU A 163 12.13 -12.31 7.99
C GLU A 163 13.28 -11.31 7.87
N LYS A 164 13.95 -11.26 6.71
CA LYS A 164 15.01 -10.28 6.46
C LYS A 164 14.48 -8.85 6.37
N ILE A 165 13.29 -8.67 5.79
CA ILE A 165 12.64 -7.36 5.73
C ILE A 165 12.22 -6.94 7.14
N ASP A 166 11.60 -7.84 7.89
CA ASP A 166 11.17 -7.61 9.28
C ASP A 166 12.39 -7.29 10.17
N GLU A 167 13.52 -8.02 10.02
CA GLU A 167 14.77 -7.74 10.75
C GLU A 167 15.28 -6.31 10.52
N VAL A 168 15.22 -5.81 9.28
CA VAL A 168 15.63 -4.42 8.99
C VAL A 168 14.76 -3.43 9.75
N LEU A 169 13.45 -3.66 9.81
CA LEU A 169 12.52 -2.78 10.51
C LEU A 169 12.69 -2.85 12.02
N ASP A 170 12.91 -4.03 12.58
CA ASP A 170 13.18 -4.22 14.01
C ASP A 170 14.47 -3.52 14.45
N VAL A 171 15.54 -3.66 13.67
CA VAL A 171 16.82 -2.96 13.91
C VAL A 171 16.63 -1.44 13.78
N PHE A 172 15.90 -0.98 12.76
CA PHE A 172 15.58 0.44 12.59
C PHE A 172 14.84 1.01 13.82
N LEU A 173 13.77 0.35 14.27
CA LEU A 173 12.99 0.81 15.41
C LEU A 173 13.79 0.77 16.72
N LYS A 174 14.66 -0.22 16.89
CA LYS A 174 15.58 -0.28 18.02
C LYS A 174 16.56 0.89 18.01
N ASP A 175 17.24 1.14 16.88
CA ASP A 175 18.21 2.23 16.71
C ASP A 175 17.52 3.59 16.85
N PHE A 176 16.26 3.72 16.41
CA PHE A 176 15.43 4.90 16.61
C PHE A 176 15.20 5.18 18.09
N LYS A 177 14.81 4.15 18.86
CA LYS A 177 14.55 4.23 20.29
C LYS A 177 15.79 4.59 21.08
N GLU A 178 16.96 4.12 20.64
CA GLU A 178 18.27 4.39 21.25
C GLU A 178 18.85 5.75 20.84
N GLY A 179 18.22 6.49 19.91
CA GLY A 179 18.71 7.76 19.39
C GLY A 179 19.98 7.64 18.54
N SER A 180 20.19 6.47 17.93
CA SER A 180 21.43 6.12 17.21
C SER A 180 21.30 6.16 15.67
N LEU A 181 20.24 6.79 15.13
CA LEU A 181 19.94 6.79 13.70
C LEU A 181 21.13 7.26 12.84
N GLU A 182 21.74 8.41 13.19
CA GLU A 182 22.88 8.96 12.46
C GLU A 182 24.08 8.02 12.48
N ALA A 183 24.44 7.53 13.67
CA ALA A 183 25.59 6.64 13.85
C ALA A 183 25.43 5.28 13.14
N LYS A 184 24.20 4.85 12.90
CA LYS A 184 23.85 3.60 12.23
C LYS A 184 23.52 3.77 10.73
N GLY A 185 23.61 4.98 10.21
CA GLY A 185 23.38 5.29 8.81
C GLY A 185 21.91 5.19 8.40
N TRP A 186 20.98 5.53 9.30
CA TRP A 186 19.57 5.66 8.94
C TRP A 186 19.25 7.06 8.40
N PRO A 187 18.16 7.23 7.61
CA PRO A 187 17.71 8.56 7.21
C PRO A 187 17.39 9.44 8.43
N LEU A 188 17.82 10.70 8.41
CA LEU A 188 17.60 11.61 9.56
C LEU A 188 16.26 12.34 9.51
N HIS A 189 15.65 12.46 8.31
CA HIS A 189 14.37 13.14 8.10
C HIS A 189 13.36 12.16 7.54
N SER A 190 12.13 12.18 8.06
CA SER A 190 11.07 11.26 7.65
C SER A 190 11.52 9.78 7.65
N SER A 191 12.40 9.43 8.59
CA SER A 191 13.13 8.17 8.61
C SER A 191 12.20 6.96 8.56
N ALA A 192 11.18 6.92 9.43
CA ALA A 192 10.21 5.84 9.48
C ALA A 192 9.41 5.70 8.17
N TYR A 193 9.05 6.81 7.55
CA TYR A 193 8.36 6.79 6.26
C TYR A 193 9.25 6.24 5.15
N ILE A 194 10.49 6.73 5.04
CA ILE A 194 11.47 6.26 4.06
C ILE A 194 11.69 4.76 4.21
N VAL A 195 12.01 4.32 5.43
CA VAL A 195 12.32 2.91 5.71
C VAL A 195 11.09 2.02 5.50
N SER A 196 9.89 2.44 5.94
CA SER A 196 8.66 1.67 5.72
C SER A 196 8.29 1.54 4.24
N LYS A 197 8.53 2.59 3.42
CA LYS A 197 8.27 2.52 1.98
C LYS A 197 9.35 1.72 1.23
N ALA A 198 10.59 1.73 1.68
CA ALA A 198 11.63 0.84 1.17
C ALA A 198 11.30 -0.63 1.48
N ALA A 199 10.86 -0.93 2.71
CA ALA A 199 10.40 -2.27 3.10
C ALA A 199 9.20 -2.72 2.26
N MET A 200 8.23 -1.83 1.99
CA MET A 200 7.10 -2.13 1.10
C MET A 200 7.55 -2.44 -0.33
N ASN A 201 8.52 -1.69 -0.86
CA ASN A 201 9.10 -1.96 -2.16
C ASN A 201 9.79 -3.34 -2.20
N ALA A 202 10.56 -3.66 -1.15
CA ALA A 202 11.22 -4.96 -1.00
C ALA A 202 10.19 -6.09 -0.90
N TYR A 203 9.15 -5.93 -0.09
CA TYR A 203 8.07 -6.90 0.05
C TYR A 203 7.31 -7.15 -1.26
N THR A 204 7.07 -6.10 -2.04
CA THR A 204 6.47 -6.23 -3.38
C THR A 204 7.30 -7.15 -4.28
N ARG A 205 8.63 -6.98 -4.29
CA ARG A 205 9.55 -7.82 -5.07
C ARG A 205 9.57 -9.26 -4.56
N PHE A 206 9.63 -9.43 -3.24
CA PHE A 206 9.57 -10.75 -2.59
C PHE A 206 8.30 -11.50 -2.98
N LEU A 207 7.12 -10.86 -2.84
CA LEU A 207 5.84 -11.48 -3.20
C LEU A 207 5.77 -11.82 -4.68
N ALA A 208 6.25 -10.95 -5.57
CA ALA A 208 6.25 -11.21 -7.01
C ALA A 208 7.10 -12.44 -7.38
N ASN A 209 8.24 -12.63 -6.71
CA ASN A 209 9.08 -13.81 -6.89
C ASN A 209 8.39 -15.07 -6.33
N LYS A 210 7.75 -14.96 -5.16
CA LYS A 210 7.05 -16.07 -4.50
C LYS A 210 5.79 -16.52 -5.25
N TYR A 211 5.10 -15.58 -5.93
CA TYR A 211 3.85 -15.81 -6.66
C TYR A 211 3.95 -15.34 -8.13
N PRO A 212 4.69 -16.07 -8.99
CA PRO A 212 4.96 -15.64 -10.37
C PRO A 212 3.69 -15.54 -11.25
N GLY A 213 2.60 -16.22 -10.88
CA GLY A 213 1.30 -16.09 -11.54
C GLY A 213 0.54 -14.81 -11.23
N PHE A 214 0.97 -14.04 -10.23
CA PHE A 214 0.33 -12.78 -9.84
C PHE A 214 0.97 -11.58 -10.53
N ARG A 215 0.23 -10.49 -10.67
CA ARG A 215 0.78 -9.18 -11.04
C ARG A 215 0.85 -8.33 -9.78
N ILE A 216 2.03 -8.27 -9.19
CA ILE A 216 2.30 -7.58 -7.91
C ILE A 216 3.27 -6.46 -8.16
N ASN A 217 2.81 -5.22 -8.03
CA ASN A 217 3.63 -4.04 -8.28
C ASN A 217 3.42 -2.98 -7.20
N CYS A 218 4.38 -2.09 -7.06
CA CYS A 218 4.22 -0.91 -6.24
C CYS A 218 4.37 0.36 -7.07
N VAL A 219 3.70 1.43 -6.63
CA VAL A 219 3.67 2.68 -7.37
C VAL A 219 3.74 3.90 -6.45
N CYS A 220 4.58 4.86 -6.83
CA CYS A 220 4.50 6.22 -6.33
C CYS A 220 3.52 7.01 -7.22
N PRO A 221 2.36 7.43 -6.70
CA PRO A 221 1.35 8.16 -7.49
C PRO A 221 1.77 9.59 -7.83
N GLY A 222 2.94 10.03 -7.36
CA GLY A 222 3.39 11.42 -7.43
C GLY A 222 2.91 12.26 -6.24
N TYR A 223 3.11 13.59 -6.32
CA TYR A 223 2.71 14.51 -5.26
C TYR A 223 1.27 15.00 -5.49
N VAL A 224 0.33 14.22 -4.97
CA VAL A 224 -1.12 14.37 -5.21
C VAL A 224 -1.75 15.26 -4.14
N LYS A 225 -2.65 16.16 -4.53
CA LYS A 225 -3.45 17.02 -3.64
C LYS A 225 -4.40 16.18 -2.79
N THR A 226 -4.06 16.00 -1.53
CA THR A 226 -4.88 15.26 -0.56
C THR A 226 -4.79 15.92 0.82
N ASP A 227 -5.69 15.57 1.72
CA ASP A 227 -5.64 16.05 3.11
C ASP A 227 -4.34 15.66 3.82
N ILE A 228 -3.69 14.57 3.42
CA ILE A 228 -2.44 14.09 4.00
C ILE A 228 -1.34 15.16 3.92
N ASN A 229 -1.29 15.90 2.83
CA ASN A 229 -0.31 16.95 2.59
C ASN A 229 -0.92 18.36 2.52
N TYR A 230 -2.08 18.56 3.17
CA TYR A 230 -2.80 19.85 3.21
C TYR A 230 -3.10 20.40 1.81
N ASN A 231 -3.38 19.53 0.87
CA ASN A 231 -3.68 19.85 -0.52
C ASN A 231 -2.56 20.62 -1.24
N LYS A 232 -1.30 20.44 -0.81
CA LYS A 232 -0.10 21.07 -1.42
C LYS A 232 0.45 20.31 -2.64
N GLY A 233 -0.12 19.17 -2.99
CA GLY A 233 0.28 18.42 -4.18
C GLY A 233 0.07 19.18 -5.48
N PHE A 234 0.73 18.74 -6.55
CA PHE A 234 0.59 19.32 -7.89
C PHE A 234 -0.41 18.54 -8.76
N LEU A 235 -0.57 17.25 -8.47
CA LEU A 235 -1.47 16.36 -9.20
C LEU A 235 -2.84 16.32 -8.55
N THR A 236 -3.88 16.08 -9.35
CA THR A 236 -5.22 15.82 -8.84
C THR A 236 -5.31 14.40 -8.28
N VAL A 237 -6.36 14.10 -7.52
CA VAL A 237 -6.59 12.74 -7.02
C VAL A 237 -6.90 11.76 -8.15
N GLU A 238 -7.51 12.25 -9.23
CA GLU A 238 -7.80 11.51 -10.45
C GLU A 238 -6.51 11.02 -11.12
N GLU A 239 -5.57 11.94 -11.35
CA GLU A 239 -4.26 11.61 -11.93
C GLU A 239 -3.46 10.65 -11.04
N GLY A 240 -3.52 10.84 -9.71
CA GLY A 240 -2.86 9.94 -8.76
C GLY A 240 -3.45 8.54 -8.80
N ALA A 241 -4.78 8.41 -8.79
CA ALA A 241 -5.47 7.14 -8.79
C ALA A 241 -5.31 6.37 -10.12
N GLU A 242 -5.25 7.08 -11.26
CA GLU A 242 -5.11 6.46 -12.58
C GLU A 242 -3.88 5.53 -12.65
N SER A 243 -2.76 5.93 -12.04
CA SER A 243 -1.56 5.10 -12.01
C SER A 243 -1.76 3.77 -11.29
N LEU A 244 -2.53 3.76 -10.19
CA LEU A 244 -2.86 2.54 -9.45
C LEU A 244 -3.88 1.68 -10.17
N VAL A 245 -4.93 2.29 -10.72
CA VAL A 245 -5.97 1.58 -11.47
C VAL A 245 -5.39 0.89 -12.70
N ARG A 246 -4.47 1.55 -13.42
CA ARG A 246 -3.75 0.94 -14.52
C ARG A 246 -3.03 -0.34 -14.11
N LEU A 247 -2.35 -0.35 -12.95
CA LEU A 247 -1.67 -1.53 -12.43
C LEU A 247 -2.65 -2.61 -11.94
N ALA A 248 -3.78 -2.20 -11.37
CA ALA A 248 -4.84 -3.11 -10.95
C ALA A 248 -5.53 -3.80 -12.15
N LEU A 249 -5.43 -3.24 -13.34
CA LEU A 249 -6.04 -3.74 -14.59
C LEU A 249 -4.99 -4.24 -15.60
N LEU A 250 -3.77 -4.51 -15.17
CA LEU A 250 -2.74 -5.07 -16.05
C LEU A 250 -3.23 -6.38 -16.69
N PRO A 251 -2.87 -6.66 -17.95
CA PRO A 251 -3.09 -7.96 -18.56
C PRO A 251 -2.26 -9.05 -17.86
N ASP A 252 -2.57 -10.32 -18.12
CA ASP A 252 -1.93 -11.46 -17.45
C ASP A 252 -0.45 -11.63 -17.82
N ASP A 253 -0.03 -11.09 -18.95
CA ASP A 253 1.36 -11.01 -19.40
C ASP A 253 2.06 -9.72 -18.98
N GLY A 254 1.39 -8.86 -18.21
CA GLY A 254 1.94 -7.60 -17.72
C GLY A 254 3.08 -7.78 -16.71
N PRO A 255 3.82 -6.70 -16.40
CA PRO A 255 4.95 -6.74 -15.47
C PRO A 255 4.53 -7.09 -14.04
N SER A 256 5.44 -7.75 -13.30
CA SER A 256 5.30 -8.05 -11.87
C SER A 256 6.63 -7.80 -11.17
N GLY A 257 6.60 -7.41 -9.90
CA GLY A 257 7.79 -7.11 -9.09
C GLY A 257 8.43 -5.75 -9.40
N MET A 258 7.69 -4.86 -10.07
CA MET A 258 8.22 -3.55 -10.50
C MET A 258 7.79 -2.42 -9.58
N PHE A 259 8.65 -1.39 -9.51
CA PHE A 259 8.32 -0.08 -8.98
C PHE A 259 7.93 0.87 -10.13
N PHE A 260 6.83 1.57 -9.95
CA PHE A 260 6.37 2.57 -10.90
C PHE A 260 6.43 3.97 -10.29
N PHE A 261 6.89 4.92 -11.07
CA PHE A 261 6.65 6.34 -10.80
C PHE A 261 5.55 6.81 -11.75
N ARG A 262 4.35 6.99 -11.21
CA ARG A 262 3.14 7.23 -12.01
C ARG A 262 2.91 6.10 -13.02
N HIS A 263 3.11 6.37 -14.30
CA HIS A 263 2.85 5.40 -15.38
C HIS A 263 4.09 4.64 -15.84
N ASP A 264 5.27 5.11 -15.46
CA ASP A 264 6.54 4.60 -15.97
C ASP A 264 7.20 3.64 -14.97
N VAL A 265 7.79 2.57 -15.50
CA VAL A 265 8.67 1.71 -14.70
C VAL A 265 9.89 2.53 -14.28
N ALA A 266 10.19 2.47 -12.99
CA ALA A 266 11.33 3.19 -12.42
C ALA A 266 12.20 2.24 -11.58
N SER A 267 13.45 2.62 -11.35
CA SER A 267 14.36 1.85 -10.52
C SER A 267 13.95 1.92 -9.05
N PHE A 268 14.13 0.81 -8.33
CA PHE A 268 14.11 0.80 -6.87
C PHE A 268 15.32 1.50 -6.26
N GLU A 269 16.44 1.53 -6.99
CA GLU A 269 17.73 1.99 -6.50
C GLU A 269 17.93 3.48 -6.74
N ASP A 270 17.76 3.94 -7.96
CA ASP A 270 18.25 5.19 -8.55
C ASP A 270 19.61 5.64 -7.97
N GLU A 271 20.53 5.84 -8.83
CA GLU A 271 21.82 6.47 -8.51
C GLU A 271 21.69 7.94 -8.13
#